data_bf6ae9b1260b475c15e157d24661fe86
#
_entry.id   bf6ae9b1260b475c15e157d24661fe86
#
_cell.length_a   1.000
_cell.length_b   1.000
_cell.length_c   1.000
_cell.angle_alpha   90.00
_cell.angle_beta   90.00
_cell.angle_gamma   90.00
#
_symmetry.space_group_name_H-M   'P 1'
#
loop_
_entity.id
_entity.type
_entity.pdbx_description
1 polymer ?
#
loop_
_entity_poly.entity_id
_entity_poly.type
_entity_poly.pdbx_seq_one_letter_code
_entity_poly.pdbx_strand_id
1 'polypeptide(L)'
;MWSTILSEWLSLTLRWLHVVAAIGWIGSSFYFIHLDLSLKPERGLPEGVQGEAWQVHGGGFYRIMKYLVAPSQMPEELTWFKWEAYTTWLSGFALMVVVYYLDADLFLVDKSILDLTPLQAGLFSLGSLALAWLLYEAACRTGLAAHELPFALGGYVFLVALTYAFTHVLSGRGAFNQIGAIIGTIMVANVFALIIPNQKKIVAALLAGQAPEAKLGKTSKERSVHNNYLTLPVVVLMISNHYPLLFATRYNWLIVAIVLALGPIVRHFFNERHAGRASPWWVWGIAALGMIAIALLSAAGPRDAKTASLPAPPTDAQVEEIVLSRCSMCHAAEPVWTGITIAPKAVLLDSTDHIKRNARLIGRVAAWSSAMPPGNVTEMTADERAVLAAWVASQGL
;
A
#
# COMPACT_ATOMS: atom_id res chain seq x y z
N MET A 1 -30.23 10.19 -2.97
CA MET A 1 -30.29 8.79 -3.48
C MET A 1 -29.39 8.58 -4.71
N TRP A 2 -29.66 9.23 -5.86
CA TRP A 2 -28.85 9.02 -7.09
C TRP A 2 -27.39 9.41 -6.93
N SER A 3 -27.06 10.49 -6.23
CA SER A 3 -25.66 10.89 -5.96
C SER A 3 -24.89 9.82 -5.19
N THR A 4 -25.50 9.23 -4.17
CA THR A 4 -24.89 8.15 -3.38
C THR A 4 -24.68 6.89 -4.22
N ILE A 5 -25.70 6.50 -5.01
CA ILE A 5 -25.59 5.34 -5.91
C ILE A 5 -24.47 5.54 -6.93
N LEU A 6 -24.36 6.73 -7.53
CA LEU A 6 -23.32 7.05 -8.50
C LEU A 6 -21.91 7.03 -7.86
N SER A 7 -21.78 7.58 -6.64
CA SER A 7 -20.52 7.55 -5.90
C SER A 7 -20.06 6.13 -5.59
N GLU A 8 -20.96 5.26 -5.12
CA GLU A 8 -20.66 3.85 -4.85
C GLU A 8 -20.24 3.10 -6.13
N TRP A 9 -20.96 3.28 -7.24
CA TRP A 9 -20.61 2.67 -8.53
C TRP A 9 -19.27 3.20 -9.07
N LEU A 10 -19.00 4.49 -8.94
CA LEU A 10 -17.73 5.09 -9.33
C LEU A 10 -16.57 4.50 -8.52
N SER A 11 -16.73 4.43 -7.19
CA SER A 11 -15.75 3.83 -6.29
C SER A 11 -15.47 2.35 -6.63
N LEU A 12 -16.54 1.57 -6.87
CA LEU A 12 -16.42 0.16 -7.26
C LEU A 12 -15.69 0.01 -8.60
N THR A 13 -16.09 0.77 -9.61
CA THR A 13 -15.52 0.70 -10.96
C THR A 13 -14.04 1.08 -10.97
N LEU A 14 -13.67 2.19 -10.30
CA LEU A 14 -12.29 2.61 -10.17
C LEU A 14 -11.45 1.59 -9.41
N ARG A 15 -11.99 0.98 -8.36
CA ARG A 15 -11.30 -0.04 -7.56
C ARG A 15 -11.08 -1.32 -8.38
N TRP A 16 -12.09 -1.74 -9.12
CA TRP A 16 -11.95 -2.89 -10.02
C TRP A 16 -10.89 -2.63 -11.08
N LEU A 17 -10.95 -1.50 -11.78
CA LEU A 17 -9.95 -1.10 -12.77
C LEU A 17 -8.55 -1.06 -12.15
N HIS A 18 -8.39 -0.46 -10.97
CA HIS A 18 -7.12 -0.36 -10.26
C HIS A 18 -6.53 -1.74 -9.94
N VAL A 19 -7.35 -2.65 -9.39
CA VAL A 19 -6.92 -4.00 -9.04
C VAL A 19 -6.50 -4.79 -10.28
N VAL A 20 -7.31 -4.76 -11.35
CA VAL A 20 -7.00 -5.49 -12.60
C VAL A 20 -5.71 -4.96 -13.24
N ALA A 21 -5.55 -3.63 -13.33
CA ALA A 21 -4.34 -3.01 -13.87
C ALA A 21 -3.11 -3.33 -13.00
N ALA A 22 -3.25 -3.28 -11.67
CA ALA A 22 -2.18 -3.61 -10.73
C ALA A 22 -1.74 -5.08 -10.84
N ILE A 23 -2.68 -6.02 -10.98
CA ILE A 23 -2.37 -7.43 -11.23
C ILE A 23 -1.56 -7.59 -12.51
N GLY A 24 -1.97 -6.93 -13.60
CA GLY A 24 -1.26 -6.95 -14.88
C GLY A 24 0.16 -6.38 -14.74
N TRP A 25 0.31 -5.23 -14.08
CA TRP A 25 1.62 -4.60 -13.89
C TRP A 25 2.55 -5.41 -13.00
N ILE A 26 2.06 -5.89 -11.84
CA ILE A 26 2.84 -6.71 -10.92
C ILE A 26 3.24 -8.03 -11.59
N GLY A 27 2.29 -8.68 -12.27
CA GLY A 27 2.51 -9.93 -12.96
C GLY A 27 3.58 -9.81 -14.04
N SER A 28 3.48 -8.81 -14.92
CA SER A 28 4.49 -8.57 -15.96
C SER A 28 5.85 -8.19 -15.37
N SER A 29 5.89 -7.37 -14.32
CA SER A 29 7.15 -6.99 -13.64
C SER A 29 7.85 -8.22 -13.04
N PHE A 30 7.12 -9.09 -12.34
CA PHE A 30 7.69 -10.30 -11.77
C PHE A 30 8.14 -11.28 -12.84
N TYR A 31 7.37 -11.39 -13.92
CA TYR A 31 7.70 -12.25 -15.04
C TYR A 31 9.00 -11.82 -15.73
N PHE A 32 9.16 -10.55 -16.06
CA PHE A 32 10.37 -10.06 -16.72
C PHE A 32 11.61 -10.12 -15.82
N ILE A 33 11.47 -9.90 -14.51
CA ILE A 33 12.58 -10.10 -13.58
C ILE A 33 12.96 -11.59 -13.47
N HIS A 34 11.95 -12.48 -13.37
CA HIS A 34 12.21 -13.92 -13.42
C HIS A 34 12.92 -14.31 -14.71
N LEU A 35 12.42 -13.84 -15.84
CA LEU A 35 13.01 -14.12 -17.15
C LEU A 35 14.47 -13.65 -17.23
N ASP A 36 14.75 -12.39 -16.83
CA ASP A 36 16.11 -11.84 -16.80
C ASP A 36 17.10 -12.64 -15.96
N LEU A 37 16.64 -13.15 -14.80
CA LEU A 37 17.45 -13.91 -13.88
C LEU A 37 17.62 -15.38 -14.30
N SER A 38 16.71 -15.94 -15.10
CA SER A 38 16.71 -17.33 -15.53
C SER A 38 17.41 -17.58 -16.88
N LEU A 39 17.87 -16.53 -17.56
CA LEU A 39 18.56 -16.65 -18.83
C LEU A 39 19.86 -17.46 -18.69
N LYS A 40 20.05 -18.42 -19.59
CA LYS A 40 21.27 -19.25 -19.65
C LYS A 40 22.05 -18.91 -20.91
N PRO A 41 23.36 -18.61 -20.80
CA PRO A 41 24.21 -18.51 -21.96
C PRO A 41 24.43 -19.92 -22.53
N GLU A 42 24.00 -20.15 -23.76
CA GLU A 42 24.17 -21.44 -24.44
C GLU A 42 25.09 -21.28 -25.65
N ARG A 43 25.71 -22.40 -26.11
CA ARG A 43 26.52 -22.41 -27.32
C ARG A 43 25.61 -22.36 -28.57
N GLY A 44 26.00 -21.57 -29.56
CA GLY A 44 25.26 -21.50 -30.82
C GLY A 44 24.08 -20.53 -30.81
N LEU A 45 23.97 -19.64 -29.81
CA LEU A 45 23.02 -18.53 -29.84
C LEU A 45 23.40 -17.52 -30.93
N PRO A 46 22.42 -16.85 -31.55
CA PRO A 46 22.68 -15.76 -32.49
C PRO A 46 23.55 -14.66 -31.87
N GLU A 47 24.28 -13.95 -32.73
CA GLU A 47 25.13 -12.84 -32.33
C GLU A 47 24.32 -11.77 -31.58
N GLY A 48 24.88 -11.25 -30.49
CA GLY A 48 24.22 -10.24 -29.64
C GLY A 48 23.22 -10.80 -28.60
N VAL A 49 22.94 -12.10 -28.59
CA VAL A 49 22.07 -12.74 -27.57
C VAL A 49 22.85 -12.96 -26.29
N GLN A 50 22.35 -12.42 -25.17
CA GLN A 50 22.91 -12.61 -23.85
C GLN A 50 22.67 -14.02 -23.31
N GLY A 51 21.51 -14.60 -23.63
CA GLY A 51 21.07 -15.90 -23.14
C GLY A 51 19.63 -16.19 -23.57
N GLU A 52 19.22 -17.41 -23.32
CA GLU A 52 17.86 -17.87 -23.59
C GLU A 52 17.21 -18.51 -22.37
N ALA A 53 15.89 -18.52 -22.37
CA ALA A 53 15.08 -19.26 -21.42
C ALA A 53 13.99 -20.04 -22.16
N TRP A 54 13.77 -21.28 -21.72
CA TRP A 54 12.68 -22.12 -22.21
C TRP A 54 11.58 -22.18 -21.17
N GLN A 55 10.35 -22.01 -21.59
CA GLN A 55 9.18 -21.99 -20.75
C GLN A 55 8.07 -22.86 -21.35
N VAL A 56 7.23 -23.41 -20.48
CA VAL A 56 6.04 -24.18 -20.86
C VAL A 56 4.81 -23.48 -20.30
N HIS A 57 3.86 -23.15 -21.15
CA HIS A 57 2.58 -22.60 -20.73
C HIS A 57 1.48 -22.95 -21.74
N GLY A 58 0.29 -23.32 -21.23
CA GLY A 58 -0.88 -23.61 -22.08
C GLY A 58 -0.65 -24.72 -23.11
N GLY A 59 0.20 -25.72 -22.80
CA GLY A 59 0.54 -26.82 -23.72
C GLY A 59 1.59 -26.48 -24.77
N GLY A 60 2.10 -25.24 -24.83
CA GLY A 60 3.15 -24.79 -25.74
C GLY A 60 4.50 -24.62 -25.09
N PHE A 61 5.56 -24.68 -25.91
CA PHE A 61 6.93 -24.40 -25.50
C PHE A 61 7.34 -23.02 -26.06
N TYR A 62 7.87 -22.19 -25.21
CA TYR A 62 8.31 -20.85 -25.55
C TYR A 62 9.83 -20.76 -25.39
N ARG A 63 10.52 -20.37 -26.46
CA ARG A 63 11.95 -20.04 -26.43
C ARG A 63 12.10 -18.53 -26.49
N ILE A 64 12.65 -17.94 -25.45
CA ILE A 64 12.81 -16.49 -25.31
C ILE A 64 14.30 -16.19 -25.30
N MET A 65 14.74 -15.35 -26.22
CA MET A 65 16.11 -14.88 -26.35
C MET A 65 16.16 -13.40 -25.98
N LYS A 66 17.13 -13.03 -25.14
CA LYS A 66 17.36 -11.62 -24.78
C LYS A 66 18.59 -11.10 -25.50
N TYR A 67 18.42 -10.05 -26.27
CA TYR A 67 19.48 -9.32 -26.91
C TYR A 67 20.00 -8.21 -26.00
N LEU A 68 21.31 -8.08 -25.81
CA LEU A 68 21.94 -6.96 -25.10
C LEU A 68 22.02 -5.72 -25.99
N VAL A 69 22.23 -5.96 -27.29
CA VAL A 69 22.22 -4.99 -28.35
C VAL A 69 21.03 -5.30 -29.24
N ALA A 70 20.89 -4.74 -30.39
CA ALA A 70 19.80 -5.07 -31.33
C ALA A 70 19.94 -6.50 -31.88
N PRO A 71 18.82 -7.18 -32.18
CA PRO A 71 18.87 -8.30 -33.13
C PRO A 71 19.38 -7.79 -34.50
N SER A 72 19.90 -8.69 -35.32
CA SER A 72 20.38 -8.35 -36.67
C SER A 72 19.34 -7.64 -37.54
N GLN A 73 18.06 -7.90 -37.27
CA GLN A 73 16.92 -7.20 -37.87
C GLN A 73 15.94 -6.83 -36.74
N MET A 74 15.65 -5.53 -36.62
CA MET A 74 14.64 -5.04 -35.71
C MET A 74 13.25 -5.42 -36.20
N PRO A 75 12.36 -5.95 -35.34
CA PRO A 75 10.98 -6.21 -35.71
C PRO A 75 10.24 -4.88 -35.95
N GLU A 76 9.28 -4.91 -36.89
CA GLU A 76 8.45 -3.73 -37.21
C GLU A 76 7.56 -3.34 -36.01
N GLU A 77 7.06 -4.34 -35.26
CA GLU A 77 6.19 -4.13 -34.11
C GLU A 77 6.91 -4.49 -32.80
N LEU A 78 6.83 -3.57 -31.84
CA LEU A 78 7.34 -3.75 -30.49
C LEU A 78 6.21 -3.54 -29.47
N THR A 79 6.00 -4.53 -28.62
CA THR A 79 5.04 -4.41 -27.50
C THR A 79 5.69 -3.66 -26.32
N TRP A 80 5.01 -2.62 -25.85
CA TRP A 80 5.47 -1.77 -24.78
C TRP A 80 4.65 -1.99 -23.50
N PHE A 81 5.23 -2.56 -22.48
CA PHE A 81 4.62 -2.78 -21.16
C PHE A 81 4.64 -1.48 -20.35
N LYS A 82 3.66 -0.62 -20.57
CA LYS A 82 3.54 0.70 -19.92
C LYS A 82 2.12 1.03 -19.46
N TRP A 83 1.11 0.58 -20.21
CA TRP A 83 -0.27 0.92 -19.92
C TRP A 83 -0.77 0.31 -18.62
N GLU A 84 -0.28 -0.85 -18.24
CA GLU A 84 -0.57 -1.50 -16.97
C GLU A 84 -0.15 -0.61 -15.81
N ALA A 85 1.07 -0.05 -15.86
CA ALA A 85 1.58 0.86 -14.84
C ALA A 85 0.82 2.19 -14.83
N TYR A 86 0.57 2.77 -16.00
CA TYR A 86 -0.13 4.06 -16.11
C TYR A 86 -1.58 3.96 -15.65
N THR A 87 -2.30 2.93 -16.08
CA THR A 87 -3.69 2.70 -15.66
C THR A 87 -3.79 2.42 -14.16
N THR A 88 -2.82 1.68 -13.60
CA THR A 88 -2.75 1.46 -12.16
C THR A 88 -2.65 2.78 -11.40
N TRP A 89 -1.74 3.67 -11.80
CA TRP A 89 -1.57 4.94 -11.10
C TRP A 89 -2.76 5.87 -11.31
N LEU A 90 -3.27 6.02 -12.53
CA LEU A 90 -4.40 6.89 -12.84
C LEU A 90 -5.67 6.47 -12.07
N SER A 91 -5.97 5.17 -12.07
CA SER A 91 -7.12 4.64 -11.33
C SER A 91 -6.93 4.73 -9.81
N GLY A 92 -5.70 4.48 -9.32
CA GLY A 92 -5.37 4.62 -7.90
C GLY A 92 -5.43 6.07 -7.43
N PHE A 93 -4.97 7.02 -8.24
CA PHE A 93 -5.10 8.44 -7.94
C PHE A 93 -6.57 8.89 -7.94
N ALA A 94 -7.36 8.45 -8.91
CA ALA A 94 -8.79 8.71 -8.95
C ALA A 94 -9.51 8.13 -7.71
N LEU A 95 -9.15 6.91 -7.27
CA LEU A 95 -9.64 6.33 -6.02
C LEU A 95 -9.24 7.17 -4.80
N MET A 96 -8.01 7.69 -4.77
CA MET A 96 -7.55 8.54 -3.68
C MET A 96 -8.37 9.83 -3.61
N VAL A 97 -8.72 10.43 -4.75
CA VAL A 97 -9.62 11.58 -4.80
C VAL A 97 -11.01 11.21 -4.27
N VAL A 98 -11.63 10.16 -4.81
CA VAL A 98 -13.01 9.79 -4.49
C VAL A 98 -13.15 9.34 -3.03
N VAL A 99 -12.21 8.56 -2.50
CA VAL A 99 -12.34 7.94 -1.18
C VAL A 99 -11.71 8.79 -0.07
N TYR A 100 -10.58 9.47 -0.35
CA TYR A 100 -9.83 10.17 0.70
C TYR A 100 -9.95 11.69 0.65
N TYR A 101 -10.08 12.30 -0.53
CA TYR A 101 -10.12 13.76 -0.59
C TYR A 101 -11.56 14.30 -0.52
N LEU A 102 -12.53 13.59 -1.13
CA LEU A 102 -13.94 13.99 -1.03
C LEU A 102 -14.54 13.67 0.35
N ASP A 103 -14.06 12.60 1.01
CA ASP A 103 -14.47 12.19 2.36
C ASP A 103 -13.31 12.30 3.36
N ALA A 104 -12.54 13.41 3.29
CA ALA A 104 -11.32 13.58 4.07
C ALA A 104 -11.54 13.52 5.58
N ASP A 105 -12.66 14.05 6.07
CA ASP A 105 -13.02 13.98 7.50
C ASP A 105 -13.17 12.55 8.03
N LEU A 106 -13.60 11.61 7.17
CA LEU A 106 -13.78 10.20 7.55
C LEU A 106 -12.51 9.37 7.41
N PHE A 107 -11.67 9.66 6.41
CA PHE A 107 -10.62 8.72 6.02
C PHE A 107 -9.20 9.29 6.03
N LEU A 108 -9.03 10.62 5.90
CA LEU A 108 -7.72 11.24 5.83
C LEU A 108 -7.34 11.97 7.13
N VAL A 109 -8.27 12.71 7.70
CA VAL A 109 -8.08 13.49 8.92
C VAL A 109 -8.38 12.64 10.16
N ASP A 110 -7.70 12.92 11.26
CA ASP A 110 -8.07 12.49 12.61
C ASP A 110 -7.79 13.67 13.56
N LYS A 111 -8.86 14.33 14.01
CA LYS A 111 -8.78 15.53 14.85
C LYS A 111 -8.15 15.27 16.21
N SER A 112 -8.13 14.03 16.69
CA SER A 112 -7.43 13.66 17.91
C SER A 112 -5.90 13.63 17.73
N ILE A 113 -5.41 13.56 16.50
CA ILE A 113 -3.99 13.59 16.15
C ILE A 113 -3.57 15.02 15.80
N LEU A 114 -4.22 15.61 14.79
CA LEU A 114 -3.97 16.98 14.34
C LEU A 114 -5.25 17.54 13.70
N ASP A 115 -5.70 18.69 14.18
CA ASP A 115 -6.89 19.35 13.65
C ASP A 115 -6.58 20.04 12.31
N LEU A 116 -6.74 19.30 11.24
CA LEU A 116 -6.59 19.76 9.87
C LEU A 116 -7.94 19.90 9.20
N THR A 117 -8.07 20.94 8.39
CA THR A 117 -9.19 21.00 7.44
C THR A 117 -9.00 19.98 6.31
N PRO A 118 -10.09 19.49 5.66
CA PRO A 118 -10.01 18.61 4.51
C PRO A 118 -9.08 19.12 3.40
N LEU A 119 -9.11 20.44 3.14
CA LEU A 119 -8.24 21.06 2.14
C LEU A 119 -6.76 21.00 2.53
N GLN A 120 -6.43 21.31 3.80
CA GLN A 120 -5.05 21.24 4.30
C GLN A 120 -4.52 19.80 4.22
N ALA A 121 -5.31 18.82 4.64
CA ALA A 121 -4.92 17.40 4.57
C ALA A 121 -4.73 16.94 3.12
N GLY A 122 -5.62 17.34 2.21
CA GLY A 122 -5.51 17.04 0.78
C GLY A 122 -4.26 17.67 0.14
N LEU A 123 -3.98 18.95 0.41
CA LEU A 123 -2.78 19.64 -0.10
C LEU A 123 -1.49 19.03 0.47
N PHE A 124 -1.49 18.70 1.77
CA PHE A 124 -0.36 18.00 2.40
C PHE A 124 -0.12 16.64 1.75
N SER A 125 -1.19 15.87 1.52
CA SER A 125 -1.12 14.58 0.84
C SER A 125 -0.55 14.72 -0.58
N LEU A 126 -1.11 15.59 -1.42
CA LEU A 126 -0.62 15.83 -2.79
C LEU A 126 0.83 16.34 -2.83
N GLY A 127 1.15 17.31 -1.99
CA GLY A 127 2.50 17.86 -1.89
C GLY A 127 3.53 16.80 -1.50
N SER A 128 3.17 15.90 -0.59
CA SER A 128 4.05 14.82 -0.15
C SER A 128 4.31 13.77 -1.24
N LEU A 129 3.35 13.48 -2.13
CA LEU A 129 3.57 12.60 -3.30
C LEU A 129 4.63 13.20 -4.22
N ALA A 130 4.48 14.48 -4.57
CA ALA A 130 5.41 15.17 -5.45
C ALA A 130 6.81 15.30 -4.81
N LEU A 131 6.87 15.72 -3.55
CA LEU A 131 8.13 15.91 -2.83
C LEU A 131 8.89 14.59 -2.65
N ALA A 132 8.23 13.52 -2.25
CA ALA A 132 8.86 12.22 -2.07
C ALA A 132 9.45 11.68 -3.37
N TRP A 133 8.73 11.84 -4.51
CA TRP A 133 9.27 11.49 -5.81
C TRP A 133 10.47 12.34 -6.19
N LEU A 134 10.43 13.66 -6.00
CA LEU A 134 11.55 14.56 -6.30
C LEU A 134 12.78 14.21 -5.49
N LEU A 135 12.63 13.93 -4.19
CA LEU A 135 13.74 13.52 -3.31
C LEU A 135 14.34 12.17 -3.74
N TYR A 136 13.49 11.19 -4.07
CA TYR A 136 13.95 9.91 -4.60
C TYR A 136 14.71 10.08 -5.92
N GLU A 137 14.17 10.87 -6.86
CA GLU A 137 14.82 11.13 -8.15
C GLU A 137 16.15 11.86 -7.97
N ALA A 138 16.20 12.87 -7.09
CA ALA A 138 17.45 13.55 -6.75
C ALA A 138 18.49 12.58 -6.18
N ALA A 139 18.11 11.74 -5.21
CA ALA A 139 19.00 10.74 -4.63
C ALA A 139 19.56 9.77 -5.68
N CYS A 140 18.73 9.34 -6.63
CA CYS A 140 19.18 8.48 -7.72
C CYS A 140 20.16 9.17 -8.68
N ARG A 141 20.08 10.51 -8.85
CA ARG A 141 21.00 11.28 -9.72
C ARG A 141 22.36 11.56 -9.08
N THR A 142 22.48 11.52 -7.77
CA THR A 142 23.73 11.81 -7.05
C THR A 142 24.76 10.68 -7.10
N GLY A 143 24.47 9.56 -7.77
CA GLY A 143 25.34 8.38 -7.77
C GLY A 143 25.20 7.50 -6.52
N LEU A 144 24.41 7.91 -5.52
CA LEU A 144 24.15 7.10 -4.32
C LEU A 144 23.50 5.75 -4.68
N ALA A 145 22.68 5.74 -5.73
CA ALA A 145 22.03 4.53 -6.26
C ALA A 145 23.04 3.49 -6.82
N ALA A 146 24.27 3.89 -7.12
CA ALA A 146 25.33 2.95 -7.52
C ALA A 146 25.76 2.01 -6.37
N HIS A 147 25.45 2.37 -5.13
CA HIS A 147 25.70 1.58 -3.94
C HIS A 147 24.39 0.97 -3.45
N GLU A 148 24.01 -0.21 -3.98
CA GLU A 148 22.69 -0.83 -3.79
C GLU A 148 22.25 -0.92 -2.31
N LEU A 149 23.11 -1.47 -1.44
CA LEU A 149 22.75 -1.66 -0.02
C LEU A 149 22.61 -0.34 0.76
N PRO A 150 23.59 0.60 0.71
CA PRO A 150 23.42 1.93 1.32
C PRO A 150 22.20 2.69 0.80
N PHE A 151 21.90 2.61 -0.50
CA PHE A 151 20.72 3.23 -1.09
C PHE A 151 19.41 2.61 -0.57
N ALA A 152 19.34 1.28 -0.51
CA ALA A 152 18.19 0.56 0.03
C ALA A 152 17.95 0.87 1.51
N LEU A 153 19.01 0.90 2.33
CA LEU A 153 18.92 1.25 3.75
C LEU A 153 18.50 2.70 3.94
N GLY A 154 19.07 3.64 3.18
CA GLY A 154 18.68 5.05 3.20
C GLY A 154 17.21 5.24 2.80
N GLY A 155 16.76 4.57 1.75
CA GLY A 155 15.37 4.55 1.31
C GLY A 155 14.42 3.95 2.36
N TYR A 156 14.83 2.87 3.01
CA TYR A 156 14.08 2.28 4.12
C TYR A 156 13.91 3.27 5.28
N VAL A 157 15.01 3.87 5.76
CA VAL A 157 14.97 4.86 6.84
C VAL A 157 14.10 6.06 6.45
N PHE A 158 14.21 6.54 5.23
CA PHE A 158 13.39 7.63 4.71
C PHE A 158 11.89 7.28 4.75
N LEU A 159 11.49 6.11 4.24
CA LEU A 159 10.08 5.67 4.25
C LEU A 159 9.55 5.44 5.67
N VAL A 160 10.37 4.91 6.58
CA VAL A 160 9.98 4.75 7.99
C VAL A 160 9.81 6.10 8.68
N ALA A 161 10.71 7.06 8.44
CA ALA A 161 10.60 8.42 8.97
C ALA A 161 9.34 9.13 8.44
N LEU A 162 9.06 9.01 7.14
CA LEU A 162 7.80 9.51 6.56
C LEU A 162 6.57 8.85 7.18
N THR A 163 6.63 7.53 7.39
CA THR A 163 5.52 6.80 8.03
C THR A 163 5.27 7.32 9.43
N TYR A 164 6.34 7.49 10.22
CA TYR A 164 6.23 8.07 11.56
C TYR A 164 5.59 9.47 11.51
N ALA A 165 6.07 10.34 10.64
CA ALA A 165 5.51 11.68 10.46
C ALA A 165 4.02 11.63 10.07
N PHE A 166 3.65 10.82 9.09
CA PHE A 166 2.27 10.76 8.60
C PHE A 166 1.30 10.17 9.62
N THR A 167 1.72 9.21 10.44
CA THR A 167 0.89 8.70 11.53
C THR A 167 0.68 9.73 12.66
N HIS A 168 1.42 10.85 12.65
CA HIS A 168 1.26 11.98 13.59
C HIS A 168 0.61 13.21 12.94
N VAL A 169 0.19 13.11 11.69
CA VAL A 169 -0.46 14.19 10.94
C VAL A 169 -1.82 13.77 10.40
N LEU A 170 -1.91 12.54 9.90
CA LEU A 170 -3.10 11.97 9.28
C LEU A 170 -3.70 10.87 10.15
N SER A 171 -4.94 10.47 9.82
CA SER A 171 -5.52 9.26 10.38
C SER A 171 -4.62 8.05 10.11
N GLY A 172 -4.65 7.03 10.97
CA GLY A 172 -3.84 5.83 10.76
C GLY A 172 -4.10 5.18 9.40
N ARG A 173 -5.37 5.15 8.96
CA ARG A 173 -5.77 4.67 7.63
C ARG A 173 -5.22 5.56 6.52
N GLY A 174 -5.33 6.87 6.67
CA GLY A 174 -4.79 7.86 5.73
C GLY A 174 -3.27 7.75 5.59
N ALA A 175 -2.55 7.60 6.71
CA ALA A 175 -1.09 7.45 6.72
C ALA A 175 -0.62 6.20 5.96
N PHE A 176 -1.24 5.04 6.17
CA PHE A 176 -0.91 3.81 5.45
C PHE A 176 -1.15 3.93 3.96
N ASN A 177 -2.32 4.48 3.58
CA ASN A 177 -2.63 4.72 2.18
C ASN A 177 -1.64 5.70 1.55
N GLN A 178 -1.25 6.75 2.26
CA GLN A 178 -0.31 7.76 1.79
C GLN A 178 1.07 7.20 1.50
N ILE A 179 1.62 6.36 2.38
CA ILE A 179 2.90 5.68 2.13
C ILE A 179 2.80 4.75 0.91
N GLY A 180 1.70 3.98 0.80
CA GLY A 180 1.44 3.17 -0.38
C GLY A 180 1.36 3.99 -1.66
N ALA A 181 0.68 5.13 -1.63
CA ALA A 181 0.56 6.05 -2.77
C ALA A 181 1.91 6.69 -3.16
N ILE A 182 2.76 7.05 -2.18
CA ILE A 182 4.14 7.53 -2.43
C ILE A 182 4.96 6.46 -3.14
N ILE A 183 4.97 5.23 -2.63
CA ILE A 183 5.70 4.12 -3.24
C ILE A 183 5.18 3.87 -4.66
N GLY A 184 3.86 3.77 -4.85
CA GLY A 184 3.23 3.60 -6.15
C GLY A 184 3.56 4.74 -7.14
N THR A 185 3.60 5.98 -6.66
CA THR A 185 3.98 7.15 -7.47
C THR A 185 5.45 7.09 -7.89
N ILE A 186 6.36 6.73 -6.98
CA ILE A 186 7.78 6.51 -7.32
C ILE A 186 7.91 5.41 -8.37
N MET A 187 7.21 4.30 -8.18
CA MET A 187 7.26 3.16 -9.11
C MET A 187 6.76 3.51 -10.50
N VAL A 188 5.62 4.20 -10.62
CA VAL A 188 5.09 4.59 -11.95
C VAL A 188 5.92 5.69 -12.58
N ALA A 189 6.44 6.63 -11.80
CA ALA A 189 7.32 7.68 -12.30
C ALA A 189 8.63 7.09 -12.87
N ASN A 190 9.18 6.04 -12.27
CA ASN A 190 10.29 5.29 -12.86
C ASN A 190 9.93 4.76 -14.26
N VAL A 191 8.71 4.24 -14.46
CA VAL A 191 8.28 3.76 -15.79
C VAL A 191 8.07 4.94 -16.76
N PHE A 192 7.29 5.93 -16.34
CA PHE A 192 6.85 7.04 -17.19
C PHE A 192 7.97 8.01 -17.56
N ALA A 193 8.74 8.47 -16.54
CA ALA A 193 9.72 9.54 -16.74
C ALA A 193 11.11 9.04 -17.12
N LEU A 194 11.42 7.74 -16.91
CA LEU A 194 12.76 7.23 -17.16
C LEU A 194 12.79 5.99 -18.02
N ILE A 195 12.15 4.88 -17.62
CA ILE A 195 12.31 3.59 -18.31
C ILE A 195 11.80 3.68 -19.75
N ILE A 196 10.56 4.12 -19.97
CA ILE A 196 9.97 4.21 -21.33
C ILE A 196 10.69 5.24 -22.20
N PRO A 197 11.01 6.47 -21.73
CA PRO A 197 11.80 7.41 -22.50
C PRO A 197 13.18 6.88 -22.90
N ASN A 198 13.90 6.21 -21.98
CA ASN A 198 15.20 5.61 -22.29
C ASN A 198 15.08 4.48 -23.32
N GLN A 199 14.10 3.59 -23.17
CA GLN A 199 13.84 2.52 -24.12
C GLN A 199 13.52 3.06 -25.52
N LYS A 200 12.72 4.14 -25.61
CA LYS A 200 12.46 4.80 -26.91
C LYS A 200 13.73 5.35 -27.54
N LYS A 201 14.64 5.97 -26.75
CA LYS A 201 15.94 6.44 -27.24
C LYS A 201 16.82 5.30 -27.74
N ILE A 202 16.86 4.18 -27.01
CA ILE A 202 17.59 2.98 -27.38
C ILE A 202 17.08 2.45 -28.73
N VAL A 203 15.76 2.26 -28.86
CA VAL A 203 15.15 1.76 -30.10
C VAL A 203 15.41 2.71 -31.27
N ALA A 204 15.28 4.03 -31.08
CA ALA A 204 15.55 5.02 -32.12
C ALA A 204 17.02 4.97 -32.62
N ALA A 205 17.98 4.86 -31.68
CA ALA A 205 19.40 4.71 -32.03
C ALA A 205 19.64 3.43 -32.89
N LEU A 206 19.06 2.32 -32.47
CA LEU A 206 19.19 1.04 -33.17
C LEU A 206 18.58 1.08 -34.54
N LEU A 207 17.41 1.66 -34.74
CA LEU A 207 16.78 1.86 -36.05
C LEU A 207 17.61 2.77 -36.98
N ALA A 208 18.37 3.70 -36.38
CA ALA A 208 19.29 4.57 -37.11
C ALA A 208 20.66 3.90 -37.41
N GLY A 209 20.85 2.61 -37.06
CA GLY A 209 22.13 1.91 -37.21
C GLY A 209 23.22 2.39 -36.26
N GLN A 210 22.85 3.07 -35.16
CA GLN A 210 23.78 3.61 -34.15
C GLN A 210 23.76 2.77 -32.89
N ALA A 211 24.94 2.63 -32.25
CA ALA A 211 25.02 2.00 -30.93
C ALA A 211 24.36 2.90 -29.86
N PRO A 212 23.38 2.39 -29.09
CA PRO A 212 22.75 3.17 -28.04
C PRO A 212 23.71 3.43 -26.89
N GLU A 213 23.48 4.54 -26.18
CA GLU A 213 24.23 4.87 -24.96
C GLU A 213 23.97 3.81 -23.87
N ALA A 214 25.01 3.11 -23.42
CA ALA A 214 24.92 2.01 -22.45
C ALA A 214 24.28 2.45 -21.12
N LYS A 215 24.45 3.73 -20.74
CA LYS A 215 23.87 4.31 -19.51
C LYS A 215 22.33 4.24 -19.51
N LEU A 216 21.67 4.40 -20.66
CA LEU A 216 20.20 4.36 -20.77
C LEU A 216 19.64 3.00 -20.33
N GLY A 217 20.25 1.91 -20.80
CA GLY A 217 19.85 0.56 -20.40
C GLY A 217 20.13 0.28 -18.93
N LYS A 218 21.34 0.66 -18.45
CA LYS A 218 21.75 0.46 -17.06
C LYS A 218 20.79 1.16 -16.08
N THR A 219 20.53 2.43 -16.26
CA THR A 219 19.63 3.20 -15.36
C THR A 219 18.20 2.67 -15.42
N SER A 220 17.70 2.26 -16.60
CA SER A 220 16.38 1.65 -16.71
C SER A 220 16.28 0.35 -15.92
N LYS A 221 17.31 -0.49 -15.97
CA LYS A 221 17.39 -1.74 -15.20
C LYS A 221 17.42 -1.47 -13.69
N GLU A 222 18.24 -0.53 -13.23
CA GLU A 222 18.31 -0.13 -11.81
C GLU A 222 16.93 0.28 -11.28
N ARG A 223 16.21 1.14 -12.02
CA ARG A 223 14.86 1.57 -11.62
C ARG A 223 13.83 0.42 -11.64
N SER A 224 13.95 -0.50 -12.57
CA SER A 224 13.10 -1.70 -12.61
C SER A 224 13.35 -2.61 -11.39
N VAL A 225 14.60 -2.73 -10.94
CA VAL A 225 14.97 -3.47 -9.72
C VAL A 225 14.38 -2.78 -8.48
N HIS A 226 14.46 -1.44 -8.37
CA HIS A 226 13.80 -0.71 -7.27
C HIS A 226 12.31 -1.00 -7.23
N ASN A 227 11.61 -0.92 -8.37
CA ASN A 227 10.20 -1.25 -8.46
C ASN A 227 9.90 -2.69 -8.01
N ASN A 228 10.75 -3.64 -8.39
CA ASN A 228 10.61 -5.05 -8.02
C ASN A 228 10.63 -5.25 -6.50
N TYR A 229 11.56 -4.62 -5.79
CA TYR A 229 11.67 -4.74 -4.33
C TYR A 229 10.56 -3.98 -3.59
N LEU A 230 10.03 -2.90 -4.14
CA LEU A 230 8.94 -2.10 -3.55
C LEU A 230 7.55 -2.72 -3.76
N THR A 231 7.41 -3.72 -4.63
CA THR A 231 6.10 -4.27 -5.01
C THR A 231 5.37 -4.93 -3.83
N LEU A 232 6.02 -5.79 -3.05
CA LEU A 232 5.33 -6.49 -1.95
C LEU A 232 4.90 -5.52 -0.83
N PRO A 233 5.74 -4.56 -0.38
CA PRO A 233 5.30 -3.56 0.58
C PRO A 233 4.09 -2.75 0.11
N VAL A 234 4.09 -2.26 -1.13
CA VAL A 234 2.98 -1.43 -1.62
C VAL A 234 1.67 -2.21 -1.67
N VAL A 235 1.71 -3.50 -2.03
CA VAL A 235 0.52 -4.36 -2.04
C VAL A 235 -0.08 -4.48 -0.64
N VAL A 236 0.74 -4.74 0.39
CA VAL A 236 0.25 -4.83 1.78
C VAL A 236 -0.36 -3.50 2.23
N LEU A 237 0.28 -2.37 1.92
CA LEU A 237 -0.23 -1.04 2.27
C LEU A 237 -1.57 -0.75 1.58
N MET A 238 -1.75 -1.13 0.31
CA MET A 238 -3.02 -0.97 -0.41
C MET A 238 -4.15 -1.85 0.14
N ILE A 239 -3.82 -3.08 0.57
CA ILE A 239 -4.78 -4.00 1.19
C ILE A 239 -5.13 -3.58 2.62
N SER A 240 -4.24 -2.87 3.32
CA SER A 240 -4.38 -2.50 4.73
C SER A 240 -5.69 -1.78 5.06
N ASN A 241 -6.29 -1.07 4.09
CA ASN A 241 -7.58 -0.41 4.23
C ASN A 241 -8.72 -1.34 4.66
N HIS A 242 -8.60 -2.63 4.40
CA HIS A 242 -9.58 -3.66 4.77
C HIS A 242 -9.27 -4.31 6.13
N TYR A 243 -8.13 -3.98 6.74
CA TYR A 243 -7.63 -4.59 7.97
C TYR A 243 -7.28 -3.54 9.03
N PRO A 244 -8.29 -3.02 9.77
CA PRO A 244 -8.06 -2.00 10.81
C PRO A 244 -7.01 -2.38 11.85
N LEU A 245 -6.79 -3.67 12.09
CA LEU A 245 -5.74 -4.17 12.98
C LEU A 245 -4.35 -3.59 12.67
N LEU A 246 -4.07 -3.27 11.39
CA LEU A 246 -2.76 -2.77 10.99
C LEU A 246 -2.57 -1.29 11.36
N PHE A 247 -3.59 -0.45 11.15
CA PHE A 247 -3.46 1.00 11.27
C PHE A 247 -4.09 1.60 12.54
N ALA A 248 -5.00 0.86 13.22
CA ALA A 248 -5.75 1.37 14.37
C ALA A 248 -5.10 1.03 15.72
N THR A 249 -3.78 0.92 15.75
CA THR A 249 -2.95 0.65 16.96
C THR A 249 -1.94 1.77 17.18
N ARG A 250 -1.47 1.93 18.43
CA ARG A 250 -0.44 2.93 18.79
C ARG A 250 0.89 2.73 18.09
N TYR A 251 1.20 1.51 17.66
CA TYR A 251 2.45 1.14 17.01
C TYR A 251 2.31 0.93 15.50
N ASN A 252 1.31 1.56 14.89
CA ASN A 252 1.02 1.41 13.47
C ASN A 252 2.23 1.75 12.57
N TRP A 253 3.04 2.75 12.90
CA TRP A 253 4.25 3.08 12.14
C TRP A 253 5.31 1.95 12.18
N LEU A 254 5.44 1.22 13.31
CA LEU A 254 6.34 0.05 13.41
C LEU A 254 5.84 -1.11 12.55
N ILE A 255 4.51 -1.29 12.45
CA ILE A 255 3.93 -2.29 11.55
C ILE A 255 4.33 -1.98 10.11
N VAL A 256 4.23 -0.73 9.67
CA VAL A 256 4.69 -0.34 8.33
C VAL A 256 6.20 -0.56 8.18
N ALA A 257 7.01 -0.22 9.18
CA ALA A 257 8.45 -0.45 9.14
C ALA A 257 8.78 -1.94 8.94
N ILE A 258 8.09 -2.84 9.64
CA ILE A 258 8.25 -4.29 9.45
C ILE A 258 7.83 -4.71 8.05
N VAL A 259 6.69 -4.23 7.54
CA VAL A 259 6.21 -4.52 6.19
C VAL A 259 7.20 -4.06 5.12
N LEU A 260 7.75 -2.84 5.28
CA LEU A 260 8.77 -2.28 4.39
C LEU A 260 10.07 -3.10 4.37
N ALA A 261 10.41 -3.77 5.46
CA ALA A 261 11.55 -4.69 5.53
C ALA A 261 11.22 -6.08 4.98
N LEU A 262 10.09 -6.67 5.39
CA LEU A 262 9.71 -8.03 4.99
C LEU A 262 9.45 -8.18 3.50
N GLY A 263 8.83 -7.19 2.87
CA GLY A 263 8.54 -7.24 1.44
C GLY A 263 9.81 -7.47 0.59
N PRO A 264 10.85 -6.61 0.69
CA PRO A 264 12.12 -6.81 0.01
C PRO A 264 12.83 -8.12 0.39
N ILE A 265 12.82 -8.51 1.66
CA ILE A 265 13.44 -9.76 2.13
C ILE A 265 12.79 -10.97 1.44
N VAL A 266 11.46 -11.05 1.42
CA VAL A 266 10.74 -12.12 0.73
C VAL A 266 11.00 -12.07 -0.78
N ARG A 267 11.03 -10.87 -1.37
CA ARG A 267 11.33 -10.73 -2.80
C ARG A 267 12.74 -11.19 -3.15
N HIS A 268 13.70 -10.92 -2.28
CA HIS A 268 15.08 -11.38 -2.43
C HIS A 268 15.17 -12.91 -2.52
N PHE A 269 14.41 -13.66 -1.70
CA PHE A 269 14.34 -15.12 -1.80
C PHE A 269 14.01 -15.59 -3.21
N PHE A 270 12.97 -15.01 -3.82
CA PHE A 270 12.56 -15.39 -5.17
C PHE A 270 13.57 -14.97 -6.23
N ASN A 271 14.19 -13.80 -6.11
CA ASN A 271 15.21 -13.33 -7.03
C ASN A 271 16.46 -14.25 -7.02
N GLU A 272 16.96 -14.65 -5.83
CA GLU A 272 18.06 -15.59 -5.70
C GLU A 272 17.74 -16.95 -6.31
N ARG A 273 16.54 -17.46 -6.02
CA ARG A 273 16.08 -18.74 -6.56
C ARG A 273 15.97 -18.71 -8.09
N HIS A 274 15.43 -17.63 -8.67
CA HIS A 274 15.31 -17.47 -10.13
C HIS A 274 16.67 -17.34 -10.81
N ALA A 275 17.64 -16.75 -10.12
CA ALA A 275 19.02 -16.67 -10.60
C ALA A 275 19.79 -18.00 -10.51
N GLY A 276 19.16 -19.09 -10.05
CA GLY A 276 19.81 -20.38 -9.87
C GLY A 276 20.84 -20.41 -8.73
N ARG A 277 20.81 -19.39 -7.85
CA ARG A 277 21.67 -19.33 -6.68
C ARG A 277 21.07 -20.10 -5.49
N ALA A 278 21.85 -20.32 -4.44
CA ALA A 278 21.38 -20.99 -3.23
C ALA A 278 20.20 -20.22 -2.62
N SER A 279 19.07 -20.89 -2.45
CA SER A 279 17.85 -20.27 -1.90
C SER A 279 18.06 -19.92 -0.42
N PRO A 280 17.91 -18.65 -0.01
CA PRO A 280 18.11 -18.21 1.37
C PRO A 280 16.91 -18.57 2.25
N TRP A 281 16.76 -19.83 2.65
CA TRP A 281 15.62 -20.34 3.42
C TRP A 281 15.39 -19.64 4.77
N TRP A 282 16.41 -19.00 5.33
CA TRP A 282 16.31 -18.19 6.54
C TRP A 282 15.30 -17.03 6.42
N VAL A 283 15.01 -16.58 5.20
CA VAL A 283 14.02 -15.54 4.89
C VAL A 283 12.65 -15.88 5.47
N TRP A 284 12.23 -17.14 5.40
CA TRP A 284 10.94 -17.56 5.90
C TRP A 284 10.85 -17.54 7.43
N GLY A 285 11.96 -17.79 8.12
CA GLY A 285 12.05 -17.59 9.57
C GLY A 285 11.87 -16.13 9.95
N ILE A 286 12.55 -15.21 9.25
CA ILE A 286 12.38 -13.77 9.47
C ILE A 286 10.95 -13.33 9.12
N ALA A 287 10.36 -13.83 8.04
CA ALA A 287 8.99 -13.51 7.66
C ALA A 287 8.00 -13.96 8.75
N ALA A 288 8.14 -15.16 9.28
CA ALA A 288 7.31 -15.66 10.36
C ALA A 288 7.42 -14.82 11.64
N LEU A 289 8.66 -14.50 12.05
CA LEU A 289 8.92 -13.64 13.22
C LEU A 289 8.34 -12.23 13.02
N GLY A 290 8.48 -11.66 11.83
CA GLY A 290 7.92 -10.36 11.49
C GLY A 290 6.38 -10.37 11.53
N MET A 291 5.73 -11.42 11.03
CA MET A 291 4.27 -11.56 11.13
C MET A 291 3.79 -11.72 12.57
N ILE A 292 4.52 -12.46 13.41
CA ILE A 292 4.24 -12.56 14.85
C ILE A 292 4.38 -11.16 15.50
N ALA A 293 5.45 -10.44 15.19
CA ALA A 293 5.65 -9.08 15.71
C ALA A 293 4.51 -8.14 15.29
N ILE A 294 4.07 -8.19 14.03
CA ILE A 294 2.91 -7.41 13.54
C ILE A 294 1.66 -7.77 14.36
N ALA A 295 1.39 -9.05 14.58
CA ALA A 295 0.23 -9.50 15.35
C ALA A 295 0.27 -8.99 16.80
N LEU A 296 1.43 -9.06 17.45
CA LEU A 296 1.62 -8.52 18.81
C LEU A 296 1.46 -7.00 18.86
N LEU A 297 2.03 -6.27 17.91
CA LEU A 297 1.90 -4.80 17.82
C LEU A 297 0.46 -4.38 17.50
N SER A 298 -0.28 -5.15 16.73
CA SER A 298 -1.69 -4.89 16.42
C SER A 298 -2.60 -5.02 17.64
N ALA A 299 -2.21 -5.84 18.63
CA ALA A 299 -2.93 -6.04 19.87
C ALA A 299 -2.63 -4.98 20.95
N ALA A 300 -1.73 -4.03 20.69
CA ALA A 300 -1.29 -3.04 21.69
C ALA A 300 -2.33 -1.95 22.02
N GLY A 301 -3.47 -1.95 21.34
CA GLY A 301 -4.56 -0.98 21.57
C GLY A 301 -4.31 0.40 20.96
N PRO A 302 -5.25 1.31 21.12
CA PRO A 302 -5.18 2.67 20.60
C PRO A 302 -4.09 3.50 21.31
N ARG A 303 -3.70 4.65 20.69
CA ARG A 303 -2.63 5.52 21.21
C ARG A 303 -2.92 6.04 22.61
N ASP A 304 -4.16 6.41 22.86
CA ASP A 304 -4.62 7.02 24.11
C ASP A 304 -5.24 6.00 25.08
N ALA A 305 -4.93 4.70 24.90
CA ALA A 305 -5.45 3.69 25.83
C ALA A 305 -4.93 3.98 27.25
N LYS A 306 -5.78 4.54 28.07
CA LYS A 306 -5.55 4.60 29.51
C LYS A 306 -5.93 3.26 30.11
N THR A 307 -5.08 2.70 30.95
CA THR A 307 -5.46 1.68 31.91
C THR A 307 -6.27 2.41 32.98
N ALA A 308 -7.52 2.76 32.67
CA ALA A 308 -8.40 3.35 33.66
C ALA A 308 -8.78 2.24 34.66
N SER A 309 -8.26 2.31 35.87
CA SER A 309 -8.91 1.67 36.99
C SER A 309 -10.22 2.41 37.23
N LEU A 310 -11.28 1.95 36.57
CA LEU A 310 -12.61 2.51 36.84
C LEU A 310 -12.99 2.16 38.29
N PRO A 311 -13.54 3.11 39.05
CA PRO A 311 -13.91 2.89 40.44
C PRO A 311 -15.02 1.83 40.62
N ALA A 312 -15.78 1.54 39.59
CA ALA A 312 -16.81 0.50 39.52
C ALA A 312 -16.97 -0.02 38.09
N PRO A 313 -17.49 -1.24 37.91
CA PRO A 313 -17.85 -1.76 36.58
C PRO A 313 -18.85 -0.81 35.88
N PRO A 314 -18.68 -0.51 34.60
CA PRO A 314 -19.61 0.35 33.88
C PRO A 314 -21.00 -0.26 33.77
N THR A 315 -22.02 0.59 33.89
CA THR A 315 -23.42 0.18 33.73
C THR A 315 -23.81 0.18 32.25
N ASP A 316 -24.84 -0.62 31.88
CA ASP A 316 -25.39 -0.62 30.54
C ASP A 316 -25.84 0.77 30.10
N ALA A 317 -26.40 1.58 31.00
CA ALA A 317 -26.86 2.95 30.73
C ALA A 317 -25.69 3.89 30.32
N GLN A 318 -24.54 3.80 31.03
CA GLN A 318 -23.35 4.57 30.66
C GLN A 318 -22.81 4.19 29.26
N VAL A 319 -22.82 2.90 28.95
CA VAL A 319 -22.39 2.42 27.63
C VAL A 319 -23.36 2.84 26.53
N GLU A 320 -24.68 2.76 26.81
CA GLU A 320 -25.71 3.21 25.89
C GLU A 320 -25.55 4.70 25.57
N GLU A 321 -25.33 5.56 26.55
CA GLU A 321 -25.08 6.98 26.35
C GLU A 321 -23.89 7.24 25.44
N ILE A 322 -22.75 6.56 25.67
CA ILE A 322 -21.55 6.67 24.84
C ILE A 322 -21.84 6.21 23.41
N VAL A 323 -22.45 5.03 23.25
CA VAL A 323 -22.68 4.44 21.91
C VAL A 323 -23.71 5.24 21.13
N LEU A 324 -24.77 5.71 21.77
CA LEU A 324 -25.76 6.57 21.11
C LEU A 324 -25.15 7.91 20.67
N SER A 325 -24.30 8.52 21.48
CA SER A 325 -23.67 9.80 21.12
C SER A 325 -22.54 9.69 20.11
N ARG A 326 -21.80 8.56 20.05
CA ARG A 326 -20.59 8.41 19.23
C ARG A 326 -20.77 7.52 18.01
N CYS A 327 -21.77 6.62 17.99
CA CYS A 327 -21.88 5.60 16.97
C CYS A 327 -23.21 5.64 16.20
N SER A 328 -24.33 5.98 16.88
CA SER A 328 -25.67 5.89 16.25
C SER A 328 -25.89 6.86 15.11
N MET A 329 -25.13 7.97 15.03
CA MET A 329 -25.18 8.92 13.90
C MET A 329 -24.98 8.23 12.55
N CYS A 330 -24.17 7.16 12.52
CA CYS A 330 -23.92 6.34 11.32
C CYS A 330 -24.57 4.96 11.42
N HIS A 331 -24.74 4.42 12.64
CA HIS A 331 -25.15 3.05 12.92
C HIS A 331 -26.56 2.94 13.50
N ALA A 332 -27.48 3.74 12.98
CA ALA A 332 -28.92 3.63 13.26
C ALA A 332 -29.68 3.07 12.07
N ALA A 333 -30.92 2.66 12.29
CA ALA A 333 -31.82 2.25 11.21
C ALA A 333 -32.02 3.39 10.17
N GLU A 334 -32.04 4.63 10.65
CA GLU A 334 -32.05 5.85 9.84
C GLU A 334 -30.85 6.72 10.21
N PRO A 335 -29.68 6.53 9.53
CA PRO A 335 -28.48 7.30 9.83
C PRO A 335 -28.67 8.79 9.54
N VAL A 336 -28.14 9.64 10.41
CA VAL A 336 -28.22 11.12 10.27
C VAL A 336 -26.92 11.73 9.74
N TRP A 337 -25.83 10.96 9.65
CA TRP A 337 -24.56 11.45 9.11
C TRP A 337 -24.67 11.70 7.61
N THR A 338 -24.24 12.87 7.18
CA THR A 338 -24.29 13.27 5.76
C THR A 338 -23.55 12.25 4.87
N GLY A 339 -24.24 11.78 3.83
CA GLY A 339 -23.67 10.80 2.88
C GLY A 339 -23.87 9.33 3.28
N ILE A 340 -24.30 9.03 4.50
CA ILE A 340 -24.61 7.66 4.94
C ILE A 340 -26.14 7.49 4.94
N THR A 341 -26.63 6.66 4.03
CA THR A 341 -28.07 6.39 3.87
C THR A 341 -28.54 5.10 4.48
N ILE A 342 -27.61 4.18 4.78
CA ILE A 342 -27.85 2.87 5.37
C ILE A 342 -26.72 2.61 6.36
N ALA A 343 -27.02 2.00 7.51
CA ALA A 343 -26.03 1.64 8.49
C ALA A 343 -24.87 0.83 7.88
N PRO A 344 -23.61 1.28 7.98
CA PRO A 344 -22.48 0.60 7.38
C PRO A 344 -22.38 -0.86 7.83
N LYS A 345 -22.23 -1.78 6.88
CA LYS A 345 -22.20 -3.24 7.12
C LYS A 345 -23.43 -3.80 7.84
N ALA A 346 -24.57 -3.09 7.75
CA ALA A 346 -25.81 -3.43 8.46
C ALA A 346 -25.64 -3.58 9.98
N VAL A 347 -24.67 -2.88 10.58
CA VAL A 347 -24.45 -2.86 12.03
C VAL A 347 -25.33 -1.75 12.61
N LEU A 348 -26.31 -2.13 13.43
CA LEU A 348 -27.18 -1.22 14.16
C LEU A 348 -26.69 -1.09 15.62
N LEU A 349 -26.66 0.17 16.12
CA LEU A 349 -26.21 0.53 17.48
C LEU A 349 -27.12 1.61 18.08
N ASP A 350 -28.40 1.59 17.76
CA ASP A 350 -29.44 2.58 18.12
C ASP A 350 -30.36 2.12 19.28
N SER A 351 -30.04 1.00 19.92
CA SER A 351 -30.75 0.50 21.09
C SER A 351 -29.85 -0.38 21.95
N THR A 352 -30.19 -0.52 23.27
CA THR A 352 -29.45 -1.37 24.21
C THR A 352 -29.31 -2.80 23.71
N ASP A 353 -30.36 -3.37 23.08
CA ASP A 353 -30.31 -4.72 22.53
C ASP A 353 -29.36 -4.84 21.35
N HIS A 354 -29.31 -3.85 20.47
CA HIS A 354 -28.36 -3.79 19.38
C HIS A 354 -26.92 -3.65 19.88
N ILE A 355 -26.71 -2.82 20.89
CA ILE A 355 -25.40 -2.61 21.53
C ILE A 355 -24.90 -3.91 22.15
N LYS A 356 -25.72 -4.62 22.93
CA LYS A 356 -25.37 -5.89 23.56
C LYS A 356 -25.03 -6.97 22.54
N ARG A 357 -25.81 -7.09 21.48
CA ARG A 357 -25.54 -8.05 20.38
C ARG A 357 -24.21 -7.79 19.68
N ASN A 358 -23.81 -6.53 19.61
CA ASN A 358 -22.57 -6.11 18.96
C ASN A 358 -21.40 -5.84 19.93
N ALA A 359 -21.51 -6.22 21.23
CA ALA A 359 -20.51 -5.92 22.24
C ALA A 359 -19.09 -6.34 21.85
N ARG A 360 -18.90 -7.57 21.33
CA ARG A 360 -17.59 -8.04 20.86
C ARG A 360 -17.05 -7.19 19.69
N LEU A 361 -17.91 -6.75 18.79
CA LEU A 361 -17.52 -5.89 17.65
C LEU A 361 -17.11 -4.51 18.15
N ILE A 362 -17.91 -3.91 19.05
CA ILE A 362 -17.60 -2.63 19.70
C ILE A 362 -16.23 -2.70 20.40
N GLY A 363 -15.98 -3.77 21.18
CA GLY A 363 -14.69 -3.99 21.82
C GLY A 363 -13.55 -3.96 20.82
N ARG A 364 -13.67 -4.73 19.75
CA ARG A 364 -12.62 -4.92 18.76
C ARG A 364 -12.31 -3.67 17.94
N VAL A 365 -13.31 -2.83 17.59
CA VAL A 365 -13.12 -1.72 16.65
C VAL A 365 -13.11 -0.34 17.32
N ALA A 366 -13.63 -0.20 18.54
CA ALA A 366 -13.78 1.08 19.21
C ALA A 366 -13.12 1.15 20.58
N ALA A 367 -13.09 0.06 21.35
CA ALA A 367 -12.51 0.04 22.69
C ALA A 367 -11.00 -0.31 22.66
N TRP A 368 -10.63 -1.41 21.99
CA TRP A 368 -9.25 -1.90 21.91
C TRP A 368 -8.49 -1.46 20.65
N SER A 369 -9.12 -0.65 19.82
CA SER A 369 -8.53 -0.02 18.66
C SER A 369 -9.17 1.31 18.38
N SER A 370 -8.53 2.14 17.55
CA SER A 370 -9.06 3.43 17.08
C SER A 370 -9.70 3.35 15.68
N ALA A 371 -10.17 2.16 15.27
CA ALA A 371 -10.78 1.98 13.96
C ALA A 371 -12.14 2.69 13.83
N MET A 372 -12.87 2.81 14.94
CA MET A 372 -14.14 3.51 15.06
C MET A 372 -14.13 4.49 16.25
N PRO A 373 -14.78 5.63 16.12
CA PRO A 373 -15.30 6.22 14.88
C PRO A 373 -14.19 6.48 13.86
N PRO A 374 -14.45 6.40 12.53
CA PRO A 374 -13.43 6.65 11.52
C PRO A 374 -12.95 8.11 11.63
N GLY A 375 -11.62 8.34 11.56
CA GLY A 375 -11.04 9.67 11.75
C GLY A 375 -11.40 10.33 13.09
N ASN A 376 -11.91 9.57 14.04
CA ASN A 376 -12.47 10.06 15.31
C ASN A 376 -13.48 11.22 15.15
N VAL A 377 -14.26 11.20 14.07
CA VAL A 377 -15.17 12.31 13.66
C VAL A 377 -16.23 12.67 14.70
N THR A 378 -16.57 11.77 15.61
CA THR A 378 -17.50 12.03 16.72
C THR A 378 -16.77 12.35 18.03
N GLU A 379 -15.45 12.57 17.99
CA GLU A 379 -14.63 13.00 19.12
C GLU A 379 -14.72 12.08 20.34
N MET A 380 -14.72 10.77 20.09
CA MET A 380 -14.69 9.77 21.17
C MET A 380 -13.42 9.92 21.99
N THR A 381 -13.55 10.03 23.31
CA THR A 381 -12.44 10.23 24.24
C THR A 381 -11.77 8.92 24.66
N ALA A 382 -10.56 9.02 25.22
CA ALA A 382 -9.85 7.87 25.78
C ALA A 382 -10.60 7.25 26.98
N ASP A 383 -11.27 8.08 27.76
CA ASP A 383 -12.04 7.61 28.92
C ASP A 383 -13.30 6.85 28.47
N GLU A 384 -14.02 7.32 27.45
CA GLU A 384 -15.14 6.59 26.84
C GLU A 384 -14.69 5.23 26.28
N ARG A 385 -13.52 5.16 25.61
CA ARG A 385 -12.95 3.89 25.15
C ARG A 385 -12.62 2.93 26.29
N ALA A 386 -12.11 3.46 27.41
CA ALA A 386 -11.82 2.67 28.60
C ALA A 386 -13.10 2.11 29.25
N VAL A 387 -14.18 2.91 29.29
CA VAL A 387 -15.51 2.46 29.74
C VAL A 387 -16.03 1.32 28.86
N LEU A 388 -15.97 1.48 27.52
CA LEU A 388 -16.38 0.43 26.60
C LEU A 388 -15.54 -0.85 26.77
N ALA A 389 -14.22 -0.72 26.95
CA ALA A 389 -13.31 -1.86 27.16
C ALA A 389 -13.64 -2.63 28.42
N ALA A 390 -13.86 -1.94 29.53
CA ALA A 390 -14.22 -2.55 30.80
C ALA A 390 -15.59 -3.23 30.74
N TRP A 391 -16.56 -2.60 30.08
CA TRP A 391 -17.88 -3.18 29.90
C TRP A 391 -17.84 -4.45 29.05
N VAL A 392 -17.15 -4.44 27.92
CA VAL A 392 -17.02 -5.64 27.05
C VAL A 392 -16.32 -6.77 27.82
N ALA A 393 -15.28 -6.47 28.59
CA ALA A 393 -14.60 -7.45 29.45
C ALA A 393 -15.55 -8.06 30.50
N SER A 394 -16.45 -7.25 31.08
CA SER A 394 -17.43 -7.73 32.09
C SER A 394 -18.50 -8.66 31.50
N GLN A 395 -18.72 -8.63 30.17
CA GLN A 395 -19.63 -9.55 29.46
C GLN A 395 -19.03 -10.95 29.22
N GLY A 396 -17.78 -11.20 29.65
CA GLY A 396 -17.07 -12.46 29.42
C GLY A 396 -16.66 -12.68 27.95
N LEU A 397 -16.51 -11.62 27.20
CA LEU A 397 -16.26 -11.63 25.74
C LEU A 397 -14.78 -11.34 25.41
#